data_1aed43a70b25ab22829245242380bede
#
_entry.id   1aed43a70b25ab22829245242380bede
#
_cell.length_a   1.000
_cell.length_b   1.000
_cell.length_c   1.000
_cell.angle_alpha   90.00
_cell.angle_beta   90.00
_cell.angle_gamma   90.00
#
_symmetry.space_group_name_H-M   'P 1'
#
loop_
_entity.id
_entity.type
_entity.pdbx_description
1 polymer ?
#
loop_
_entity_poly.entity_id
_entity_poly.type
_entity_poly.pdbx_seq_one_letter_code
_entity_poly.pdbx_strand_id
1 'polypeptide(L)'
;MRLKIDLHVHTSYSDGSGSVKEVIGVAERKGLDGLAITDHNMLDGYFEAKSYSSRLIILPGYEVSTDAGHMLVIGLEEYLPPSIKSSGMALYSKVVDWVRLNGGLSILAHPATERFKMDKWMRNKPDAVEVLNSLYPLNYFVRRGLRLSSALGVASVGGSDAHKPADVGNAYTIVDLNGSSIEDGVKKAIKAGRSLYGGSLSPAVTRLRVGIGFLLSTLIQSIT
;
A
#
# COMPACT_ATOMS: atom_id res chain seq x y z
N MET A 1 -16.92 2.00 -14.88
CA MET A 1 -16.43 3.29 -14.35
C MET A 1 -14.99 3.07 -13.90
N ARG A 2 -14.07 3.93 -14.33
CA ARG A 2 -12.65 3.83 -13.93
C ARG A 2 -12.35 4.82 -12.82
N LEU A 3 -11.68 4.34 -11.78
CA LEU A 3 -11.29 5.14 -10.62
C LEU A 3 -9.77 5.15 -10.46
N LYS A 4 -9.20 6.29 -10.11
CA LYS A 4 -7.80 6.47 -9.72
C LYS A 4 -7.71 6.50 -8.21
N ILE A 5 -7.10 5.49 -7.61
CA ILE A 5 -7.03 5.34 -6.15
C ILE A 5 -5.56 5.17 -5.75
N ASP A 6 -5.07 6.01 -4.85
CA ASP A 6 -3.78 5.81 -4.23
C ASP A 6 -3.95 4.83 -3.05
N LEU A 7 -3.35 3.66 -3.17
CA LEU A 7 -3.53 2.57 -2.21
C LEU A 7 -2.47 2.52 -1.10
N HIS A 8 -1.51 3.48 -1.09
CA HIS A 8 -0.40 3.46 -0.16
C HIS A 8 -0.02 4.89 0.26
N VAL A 9 -0.52 5.34 1.41
CA VAL A 9 -0.31 6.71 1.90
C VAL A 9 -0.15 6.70 3.42
N HIS A 10 0.89 7.38 3.91
CA HIS A 10 1.17 7.59 5.34
C HIS A 10 0.82 8.99 5.79
N THR A 11 0.39 9.11 7.04
CA THR A 11 0.06 10.38 7.69
C THR A 11 0.90 10.58 8.95
N SER A 12 0.69 11.70 9.65
CA SER A 12 1.31 11.97 10.94
C SER A 12 0.89 11.01 12.06
N TYR A 13 -0.02 10.09 11.80
CA TYR A 13 -0.35 9.00 12.73
C TYR A 13 0.75 7.93 12.79
N SER A 14 1.55 7.77 11.74
CA SER A 14 2.73 6.90 11.74
C SER A 14 4.01 7.71 11.50
N ASP A 15 4.58 7.60 10.33
CA ASP A 15 5.85 8.23 9.95
C ASP A 15 5.74 9.23 8.80
N GLY A 16 4.53 9.49 8.33
CA GLY A 16 4.24 10.59 7.43
C GLY A 16 4.32 11.95 8.12
N SER A 17 4.65 13.00 7.37
CA SER A 17 4.80 14.36 7.88
C SER A 17 3.56 15.24 7.73
N GLY A 18 2.51 14.73 7.07
CA GLY A 18 1.28 15.48 6.80
C GLY A 18 0.11 15.03 7.65
N SER A 19 -0.74 15.98 8.03
CA SER A 19 -2.04 15.67 8.62
C SER A 19 -2.95 14.97 7.59
N VAL A 20 -3.94 14.23 8.08
CA VAL A 20 -4.97 13.60 7.24
C VAL A 20 -5.65 14.63 6.33
N LYS A 21 -5.95 15.81 6.85
CA LYS A 21 -6.57 16.89 6.08
C LYS A 21 -5.71 17.38 4.93
N GLU A 22 -4.40 17.51 5.13
CA GLU A 22 -3.46 17.89 4.06
C GLU A 22 -3.37 16.83 2.99
N VAL A 23 -3.30 15.56 3.38
CA VAL A 23 -3.28 14.39 2.49
C VAL A 23 -4.54 14.37 1.60
N ILE A 24 -5.73 14.48 2.19
CA ILE A 24 -7.01 14.54 1.46
C ILE A 24 -7.01 15.73 0.49
N GLY A 25 -6.62 16.92 0.96
CA GLY A 25 -6.61 18.12 0.11
C GLY A 25 -5.66 18.00 -1.08
N VAL A 26 -4.52 17.31 -0.95
CA VAL A 26 -3.61 17.05 -2.08
C VAL A 26 -4.21 16.02 -3.02
N ALA A 27 -4.78 14.93 -2.52
CA ALA A 27 -5.42 13.89 -3.33
C ALA A 27 -6.53 14.48 -4.20
N GLU A 28 -7.37 15.36 -3.64
CA GLU A 28 -8.43 16.07 -4.37
C GLU A 28 -7.86 16.99 -5.46
N ARG A 29 -6.83 17.78 -5.16
CA ARG A 29 -6.20 18.67 -6.15
C ARG A 29 -5.53 17.91 -7.28
N LYS A 30 -4.99 16.71 -7.02
CA LYS A 30 -4.38 15.85 -8.04
C LYS A 30 -5.41 15.02 -8.84
N GLY A 31 -6.69 15.17 -8.54
CA GLY A 31 -7.77 14.50 -9.27
C GLY A 31 -7.81 12.99 -9.06
N LEU A 32 -7.45 12.54 -7.85
CA LEU A 32 -7.74 11.18 -7.43
C LEU A 32 -9.24 11.03 -7.16
N ASP A 33 -9.76 9.82 -7.36
CA ASP A 33 -11.12 9.44 -7.01
C ASP A 33 -11.19 8.85 -5.60
N GLY A 34 -10.05 8.37 -5.06
CA GLY A 34 -9.98 7.85 -3.71
C GLY A 34 -8.54 7.61 -3.26
N LEU A 35 -8.41 7.25 -1.99
CA LEU A 35 -7.16 6.82 -1.39
C LEU A 35 -7.41 5.82 -0.26
N ALA A 36 -6.41 5.00 0.05
CA ALA A 36 -6.31 4.26 1.29
C ALA A 36 -5.25 4.93 2.18
N ILE A 37 -5.62 5.28 3.41
CA ILE A 37 -4.66 5.68 4.42
C ILE A 37 -4.12 4.40 5.04
N THR A 38 -2.80 4.22 4.96
CA THR A 38 -2.13 2.95 5.29
C THR A 38 -1.01 3.15 6.30
N ASP A 39 -1.28 3.96 7.32
CA ASP A 39 -0.38 4.17 8.44
C ASP A 39 0.10 2.84 9.05
N HIS A 40 1.33 2.79 9.54
CA HIS A 40 1.93 1.57 10.08
C HIS A 40 1.15 1.01 11.27
N ASN A 41 0.55 -0.17 11.08
CA ASN A 41 -0.15 -0.96 12.10
C ASN A 41 -1.35 -0.24 12.77
N MET A 42 -1.92 0.81 12.16
CA MET A 42 -3.02 1.57 12.75
C MET A 42 -4.04 2.06 11.72
N LEU A 43 -5.27 2.25 12.19
CA LEU A 43 -6.42 2.73 11.41
C LEU A 43 -6.84 4.16 11.80
N ASP A 44 -6.14 4.80 12.73
CA ASP A 44 -6.54 6.09 13.30
C ASP A 44 -6.62 7.17 12.23
N GLY A 45 -5.64 7.21 11.30
CA GLY A 45 -5.68 8.13 10.16
C GLY A 45 -6.87 7.89 9.23
N TYR A 46 -7.28 6.63 9.02
CA TYR A 46 -8.49 6.31 8.28
C TYR A 46 -9.75 6.81 9.01
N PHE A 47 -9.87 6.55 10.33
CA PHE A 47 -11.04 6.99 11.08
C PHE A 47 -11.16 8.51 11.12
N GLU A 48 -10.05 9.24 11.23
CA GLU A 48 -10.05 10.69 11.09
C GLU A 48 -10.52 11.10 9.68
N ALA A 49 -9.97 10.49 8.61
CA ALA A 49 -10.35 10.80 7.24
C ALA A 49 -11.83 10.60 6.95
N LYS A 50 -12.41 9.54 7.50
CA LYS A 50 -13.85 9.22 7.38
C LYS A 50 -14.74 10.31 7.99
N SER A 51 -14.23 11.10 8.95
CA SER A 51 -14.96 12.19 9.56
C SER A 51 -15.03 13.46 8.71
N TYR A 52 -14.15 13.59 7.72
CA TYR A 52 -14.14 14.75 6.82
C TYR A 52 -15.16 14.61 5.70
N SER A 53 -15.86 15.72 5.37
CA SER A 53 -16.62 15.80 4.14
C SER A 53 -15.65 15.92 2.95
N SER A 54 -15.51 14.87 2.18
CA SER A 54 -14.67 14.80 0.99
C SER A 54 -15.41 14.11 -0.15
N ARG A 55 -15.07 14.46 -1.39
CA ARG A 55 -15.52 13.74 -2.57
C ARG A 55 -14.78 12.42 -2.80
N LEU A 56 -13.68 12.21 -2.08
CA LEU A 56 -12.84 11.03 -2.24
C LEU A 56 -13.47 9.80 -1.60
N ILE A 57 -13.27 8.68 -2.24
CA ILE A 57 -13.49 7.36 -1.66
C ILE A 57 -12.34 7.11 -0.69
N ILE A 58 -12.62 7.04 0.61
CA ILE A 58 -11.62 6.72 1.62
C ILE A 58 -11.74 5.24 1.96
N LEU A 59 -10.73 4.47 1.62
CA LEU A 59 -10.67 3.04 1.93
C LEU A 59 -9.96 2.83 3.26
N PRO A 60 -10.49 1.97 4.16
CA PRO A 60 -9.74 1.56 5.33
C PRO A 60 -8.50 0.78 4.93
N GLY A 61 -7.38 1.06 5.60
CA GLY A 61 -6.14 0.36 5.32
C GLY A 61 -5.07 0.60 6.37
N TYR A 62 -4.08 -0.26 6.41
CA TYR A 62 -2.85 -0.09 7.17
C TYR A 62 -1.73 -0.95 6.59
N GLU A 63 -0.50 -0.54 6.82
CA GLU A 63 0.68 -1.29 6.43
C GLU A 63 1.21 -2.11 7.61
N VAL A 64 1.54 -3.38 7.36
CA VAL A 64 2.04 -4.34 8.35
C VAL A 64 3.40 -4.86 7.95
N SER A 65 4.38 -4.79 8.86
CA SER A 65 5.66 -5.48 8.70
C SER A 65 5.48 -6.96 9.01
N THR A 66 5.89 -7.82 8.06
CA THR A 66 5.81 -9.27 8.20
C THR A 66 7.17 -9.93 8.00
N ASP A 67 7.26 -11.20 8.38
CA ASP A 67 8.45 -12.04 8.15
C ASP A 67 8.75 -12.33 6.67
N ALA A 68 7.94 -11.77 5.75
CA ALA A 68 8.15 -11.87 4.31
C ALA A 68 7.92 -10.55 3.56
N GLY A 69 8.24 -9.42 4.18
CA GLY A 69 8.08 -8.08 3.62
C GLY A 69 6.85 -7.36 4.16
N HIS A 70 6.66 -6.14 3.71
CA HIS A 70 5.50 -5.33 4.11
C HIS A 70 4.24 -5.73 3.35
N MET A 71 3.09 -5.56 4.00
CA MET A 71 1.79 -5.87 3.41
C MET A 71 0.80 -4.76 3.72
N LEU A 72 0.11 -4.28 2.68
CA LEU A 72 -1.06 -3.45 2.85
C LEU A 72 -2.27 -4.36 3.09
N VAL A 73 -2.99 -4.08 4.15
CA VAL A 73 -4.30 -4.64 4.45
C VAL A 73 -5.34 -3.57 4.10
N ILE A 74 -6.18 -3.83 3.11
CA ILE A 74 -7.15 -2.84 2.59
C ILE A 74 -8.57 -3.37 2.71
N GLY A 75 -9.50 -2.47 3.06
CA GLY A 75 -10.94 -2.76 3.09
C GLY A 75 -11.39 -3.48 4.36
N LEU A 76 -10.65 -3.35 5.46
CA LEU A 76 -11.01 -3.85 6.80
C LEU A 76 -10.85 -2.74 7.83
N GLU A 77 -11.88 -2.51 8.65
CA GLU A 77 -11.86 -1.57 9.76
C GLU A 77 -11.41 -2.23 11.09
N GLU A 78 -10.82 -3.42 10.99
CA GLU A 78 -10.42 -4.25 12.12
C GLU A 78 -8.90 -4.44 12.15
N TYR A 79 -8.33 -4.39 13.34
CA TYR A 79 -6.90 -4.67 13.55
C TYR A 79 -6.59 -6.15 13.48
N LEU A 80 -5.37 -6.47 13.06
CA LEU A 80 -4.85 -7.83 13.12
C LEU A 80 -4.89 -8.38 14.56
N PRO A 81 -5.43 -9.59 14.76
CA PRO A 81 -5.41 -10.24 16.08
C PRO A 81 -3.97 -10.42 16.59
N PRO A 82 -3.71 -10.24 17.89
CA PRO A 82 -2.39 -10.47 18.48
C PRO A 82 -1.81 -11.86 18.19
N SER A 83 -2.67 -12.87 18.02
CA SER A 83 -2.29 -14.26 17.70
C SER A 83 -1.61 -14.44 16.34
N ILE A 84 -1.68 -13.44 15.46
CA ILE A 84 -0.99 -13.44 14.16
C ILE A 84 0.49 -13.07 14.32
N LYS A 85 0.87 -12.38 15.40
CA LYS A 85 2.24 -11.97 15.69
C LYS A 85 3.04 -13.10 16.32
N SER A 86 4.31 -13.19 15.94
CA SER A 86 5.30 -14.06 16.58
C SER A 86 6.56 -13.25 16.79
N SER A 87 7.07 -13.20 18.02
CA SER A 87 8.26 -12.40 18.40
C SER A 87 8.16 -10.92 17.97
N GLY A 88 6.96 -10.33 18.12
CA GLY A 88 6.73 -8.92 17.78
C GLY A 88 6.46 -8.61 16.30
N MET A 89 6.69 -9.56 15.39
CA MET A 89 6.47 -9.41 13.95
C MET A 89 5.26 -10.23 13.50
N ALA A 90 4.50 -9.75 12.53
CA ALA A 90 3.38 -10.50 11.97
C ALA A 90 3.87 -11.64 11.05
N LEU A 91 3.22 -12.80 11.13
CA LEU A 91 3.49 -13.91 10.21
C LEU A 91 2.74 -13.68 8.89
N TYR A 92 3.47 -13.50 7.80
CA TYR A 92 2.94 -13.24 6.46
C TYR A 92 1.76 -14.16 6.09
N SER A 93 1.93 -15.47 6.24
CA SER A 93 0.90 -16.43 5.87
C SER A 93 -0.39 -16.22 6.67
N LYS A 94 -0.28 -15.95 7.96
CA LYS A 94 -1.44 -15.69 8.83
C LYS A 94 -2.13 -14.36 8.50
N VAL A 95 -1.35 -13.32 8.09
CA VAL A 95 -1.92 -12.05 7.63
C VAL A 95 -2.75 -12.28 6.37
N VAL A 96 -2.20 -12.97 5.35
CA VAL A 96 -2.92 -13.27 4.11
C VAL A 96 -4.19 -14.07 4.39
N ASP A 97 -4.12 -15.11 5.23
CA ASP A 97 -5.27 -15.95 5.57
C ASP A 97 -6.36 -15.14 6.30
N TRP A 98 -5.96 -14.32 7.28
CA TRP A 98 -6.88 -13.48 8.04
C TRP A 98 -7.58 -12.45 7.14
N VAL A 99 -6.82 -11.75 6.28
CA VAL A 99 -7.37 -10.79 5.32
C VAL A 99 -8.39 -11.46 4.39
N ARG A 100 -8.04 -12.65 3.89
CA ARG A 100 -8.93 -13.43 3.00
C ARG A 100 -10.23 -13.84 3.71
N LEU A 101 -10.13 -14.33 4.94
CA LEU A 101 -11.29 -14.78 5.73
C LEU A 101 -12.25 -13.62 6.06
N ASN A 102 -11.72 -12.42 6.26
CA ASN A 102 -12.53 -11.24 6.59
C ASN A 102 -12.93 -10.40 5.36
N GLY A 103 -12.68 -10.89 4.15
CA GLY A 103 -13.10 -10.22 2.91
C GLY A 103 -12.32 -8.97 2.55
N GLY A 104 -11.13 -8.78 3.15
CA GLY A 104 -10.18 -7.72 2.82
C GLY A 104 -9.41 -7.99 1.53
N LEU A 105 -8.46 -7.11 1.25
CA LEU A 105 -7.52 -7.19 0.13
C LEU A 105 -6.09 -7.15 0.69
N SER A 106 -5.28 -8.16 0.37
CA SER A 106 -3.88 -8.26 0.74
C SER A 106 -2.97 -7.85 -0.42
N ILE A 107 -2.13 -6.82 -0.23
CA ILE A 107 -1.21 -6.33 -1.25
C ILE A 107 0.22 -6.42 -0.70
N LEU A 108 1.10 -7.10 -1.41
CA LEU A 108 2.52 -7.11 -1.07
C LEU A 108 3.12 -5.75 -1.44
N ALA A 109 3.51 -4.96 -0.42
CA ALA A 109 3.99 -3.59 -0.58
C ALA A 109 5.45 -3.57 -1.04
N HIS A 110 5.78 -2.72 -1.99
CA HIS A 110 7.12 -2.43 -2.54
C HIS A 110 8.15 -3.57 -2.54
N PRO A 111 7.79 -4.84 -2.87
CA PRO A 111 8.67 -6.00 -2.69
C PRO A 111 9.90 -5.97 -3.60
N ALA A 112 9.90 -5.11 -4.61
CA ALA A 112 10.96 -5.11 -5.60
C ALA A 112 12.30 -4.57 -5.08
N THR A 113 12.32 -3.84 -3.97
CA THR A 113 13.55 -3.36 -3.30
C THR A 113 14.17 -4.41 -2.38
N GLU A 114 13.44 -5.46 -2.05
CA GLU A 114 13.85 -6.49 -1.10
C GLU A 114 14.34 -7.77 -1.81
N ARG A 115 14.92 -8.67 -1.02
CA ARG A 115 15.17 -10.04 -1.47
C ARG A 115 13.85 -10.80 -1.53
N PHE A 116 13.54 -11.39 -2.69
CA PHE A 116 12.30 -12.14 -2.89
C PHE A 116 12.19 -13.36 -1.97
N LYS A 117 11.06 -13.47 -1.30
CA LYS A 117 10.67 -14.61 -0.45
C LYS A 117 9.71 -15.53 -1.21
N MET A 118 10.11 -15.94 -2.41
CA MET A 118 9.25 -16.67 -3.36
C MET A 118 8.57 -17.90 -2.76
N ASP A 119 9.27 -18.65 -1.94
CA ASP A 119 8.75 -19.85 -1.25
C ASP A 119 7.55 -19.52 -0.35
N LYS A 120 7.61 -18.40 0.39
CA LYS A 120 6.52 -17.94 1.25
C LYS A 120 5.37 -17.38 0.43
N TRP A 121 5.66 -16.52 -0.54
CA TRP A 121 4.66 -15.88 -1.38
C TRP A 121 3.93 -16.84 -2.32
N MET A 122 4.60 -17.87 -2.86
CA MET A 122 3.98 -18.90 -3.66
C MET A 122 3.10 -19.84 -2.85
N ARG A 123 3.48 -20.13 -1.60
CA ARG A 123 2.70 -21.00 -0.70
C ARG A 123 1.40 -20.34 -0.26
N ASN A 124 1.41 -19.04 0.00
CA ASN A 124 0.22 -18.26 0.35
C ASN A 124 0.25 -16.93 -0.42
N LYS A 125 -0.40 -16.91 -1.58
CA LYS A 125 -0.35 -15.76 -2.49
C LYS A 125 -1.12 -14.57 -1.95
N PRO A 126 -0.57 -13.33 -2.05
CA PRO A 126 -1.35 -12.11 -1.81
C PRO A 126 -2.37 -11.93 -2.94
N ASP A 127 -3.32 -11.04 -2.78
CA ASP A 127 -4.27 -10.70 -3.85
C ASP A 127 -3.60 -9.84 -4.95
N ALA A 128 -2.62 -9.01 -4.59
CA ALA A 128 -1.90 -8.15 -5.52
C ALA A 128 -0.45 -7.90 -5.09
N VAL A 129 0.34 -7.40 -6.03
CA VAL A 129 1.69 -6.87 -5.81
C VAL A 129 1.72 -5.39 -6.19
N GLU A 130 2.27 -4.55 -5.33
CA GLU A 130 2.60 -3.17 -5.64
C GLU A 130 3.81 -3.13 -6.58
N VAL A 131 3.53 -3.04 -7.88
CA VAL A 131 4.56 -3.05 -8.93
C VAL A 131 5.14 -1.67 -9.19
N LEU A 132 4.34 -0.61 -8.97
CA LEU A 132 4.79 0.78 -9.00
C LEU A 132 4.59 1.40 -7.62
N ASN A 133 5.69 1.55 -6.90
CA ASN A 133 5.79 2.41 -5.73
C ASN A 133 6.54 3.68 -6.14
N SER A 134 6.00 4.86 -5.83
CA SER A 134 6.59 6.11 -6.32
C SER A 134 7.98 6.38 -5.72
N LEU A 135 8.32 5.76 -4.61
CA LEU A 135 9.62 5.90 -3.93
C LEU A 135 10.69 4.92 -4.46
N TYR A 136 10.36 4.04 -5.39
CA TYR A 136 11.39 3.18 -5.99
C TYR A 136 12.56 3.99 -6.55
N PRO A 137 13.82 3.59 -6.29
CA PRO A 137 14.98 4.34 -6.75
C PRO A 137 15.04 4.50 -8.27
N LEU A 138 14.66 3.46 -9.02
CA LEU A 138 14.77 3.39 -10.47
C LEU A 138 13.59 2.61 -11.07
N ASN A 139 13.27 2.87 -12.33
CA ASN A 139 12.30 2.09 -13.12
C ASN A 139 12.65 0.59 -13.25
N TYR A 140 13.88 0.21 -12.95
CA TYR A 140 14.29 -1.19 -12.84
C TYR A 140 13.41 -1.95 -11.83
N PHE A 141 13.09 -1.33 -10.69
CA PHE A 141 12.28 -1.95 -9.64
C PHE A 141 10.83 -2.15 -10.07
N VAL A 142 10.28 -1.24 -10.87
CA VAL A 142 8.94 -1.42 -11.47
C VAL A 142 8.93 -2.69 -12.35
N ARG A 143 9.92 -2.86 -13.23
CA ARG A 143 10.03 -4.08 -14.05
C ARG A 143 10.23 -5.33 -13.21
N ARG A 144 10.98 -5.24 -12.10
CA ARG A 144 11.17 -6.33 -11.16
C ARG A 144 9.86 -6.71 -10.45
N GLY A 145 9.06 -5.72 -10.04
CA GLY A 145 7.71 -5.91 -9.47
C GLY A 145 6.76 -6.57 -10.46
N LEU A 146 6.75 -6.14 -11.71
CA LEU A 146 5.93 -6.76 -12.78
C LEU A 146 6.28 -8.23 -13.02
N ARG A 147 7.57 -8.57 -13.02
CA ARG A 147 8.00 -9.99 -13.13
C ARG A 147 7.52 -10.80 -11.93
N LEU A 148 7.54 -10.20 -10.73
CA LEU A 148 7.06 -10.86 -9.52
C LEU A 148 5.55 -11.10 -9.58
N SER A 149 4.74 -10.08 -9.89
CA SER A 149 3.28 -10.24 -9.98
C SER A 149 2.88 -11.29 -11.02
N SER A 150 3.56 -11.29 -12.17
CA SER A 150 3.38 -12.31 -13.22
C SER A 150 3.77 -13.70 -12.75
N ALA A 151 4.90 -13.86 -12.06
CA ALA A 151 5.34 -15.17 -11.52
C ALA A 151 4.38 -15.71 -10.46
N LEU A 152 3.81 -14.83 -9.63
CA LEU A 152 2.80 -15.21 -8.64
C LEU A 152 1.41 -15.43 -9.27
N GLY A 153 1.15 -14.89 -10.46
CA GLY A 153 -0.17 -14.91 -11.10
C GLY A 153 -1.21 -14.10 -10.33
N VAL A 154 -0.83 -12.93 -9.82
CA VAL A 154 -1.69 -12.02 -9.04
C VAL A 154 -1.76 -10.63 -9.67
N ALA A 155 -2.71 -9.82 -9.22
CA ALA A 155 -2.92 -8.48 -9.76
C ALA A 155 -1.70 -7.56 -9.54
N SER A 156 -1.56 -6.57 -10.45
CA SER A 156 -0.57 -5.49 -10.34
C SER A 156 -1.27 -4.21 -9.92
N VAL A 157 -0.73 -3.53 -8.89
CA VAL A 157 -1.23 -2.25 -8.40
C VAL A 157 -0.10 -1.23 -8.27
N GLY A 158 -0.46 0.04 -8.08
CA GLY A 158 0.47 1.12 -7.77
C GLY A 158 0.01 1.91 -6.57
N GLY A 159 0.95 2.45 -5.81
CA GLY A 159 0.74 3.33 -4.68
C GLY A 159 1.88 4.35 -4.55
N SER A 160 1.58 5.51 -3.97
CA SER A 160 2.60 6.55 -3.84
C SER A 160 3.61 6.26 -2.75
N ASP A 161 3.20 5.56 -1.70
CA ASP A 161 3.98 5.40 -0.47
C ASP A 161 4.38 6.77 0.12
N ALA A 162 3.42 7.70 0.04
CA ALA A 162 3.65 9.09 0.36
C ALA A 162 3.83 9.30 1.86
N HIS A 163 5.02 9.73 2.26
CA HIS A 163 5.33 10.21 3.61
C HIS A 163 5.25 11.74 3.72
N LYS A 164 4.98 12.42 2.61
CA LYS A 164 4.72 13.86 2.54
C LYS A 164 3.47 14.11 1.71
N PRO A 165 2.63 15.07 2.09
CA PRO A 165 1.42 15.38 1.31
C PRO A 165 1.70 15.62 -0.17
N ALA A 166 2.81 16.29 -0.50
CA ALA A 166 3.18 16.58 -1.89
C ALA A 166 3.38 15.34 -2.77
N ASP A 167 3.71 14.19 -2.18
CA ASP A 167 3.99 12.94 -2.91
C ASP A 167 2.72 12.09 -3.13
N VAL A 168 1.61 12.36 -2.40
CA VAL A 168 0.32 11.70 -2.58
C VAL A 168 -0.10 11.72 -4.04
N GLY A 169 -0.52 10.57 -4.59
CA GLY A 169 -0.96 10.43 -5.96
C GLY A 169 0.16 10.47 -7.01
N ASN A 170 1.43 10.45 -6.64
CA ASN A 170 2.53 10.31 -7.62
C ASN A 170 2.47 8.95 -8.32
N ALA A 171 2.04 7.90 -7.60
CA ALA A 171 1.63 6.63 -8.18
C ALA A 171 0.27 6.23 -7.59
N TYR A 172 -0.51 5.49 -8.36
CA TYR A 172 -1.88 5.10 -8.00
C TYR A 172 -2.30 3.85 -8.77
N THR A 173 -3.42 3.29 -8.38
CA THR A 173 -4.08 2.18 -9.08
C THR A 173 -5.30 2.71 -9.84
N ILE A 174 -5.44 2.29 -11.09
CA ILE A 174 -6.64 2.51 -11.90
C ILE A 174 -7.48 1.24 -11.78
N VAL A 175 -8.70 1.37 -11.26
CA VAL A 175 -9.61 0.25 -11.05
C VAL A 175 -10.82 0.38 -11.95
N ASP A 176 -11.18 -0.68 -12.67
CA ASP A 176 -12.38 -0.71 -13.51
C ASP A 176 -13.54 -1.41 -12.77
N LEU A 177 -14.50 -0.59 -12.33
CA LEU A 177 -15.66 -1.05 -11.59
C LEU A 177 -16.79 -1.51 -12.51
N ASN A 178 -17.27 -2.73 -12.34
CA ASN A 178 -18.44 -3.28 -12.98
C ASN A 178 -19.60 -3.35 -11.98
N GLY A 179 -20.32 -2.24 -11.78
CA GLY A 179 -21.67 -2.23 -11.19
C GLY A 179 -21.84 -2.66 -9.72
N SER A 180 -20.78 -2.74 -8.93
CA SER A 180 -20.83 -3.06 -7.49
C SER A 180 -20.85 -1.80 -6.62
N SER A 181 -21.16 -1.93 -5.32
CA SER A 181 -20.84 -0.88 -4.34
C SER A 181 -19.37 -0.49 -4.48
N ILE A 182 -19.04 0.79 -4.28
CA ILE A 182 -17.73 1.32 -4.68
C ILE A 182 -16.58 0.57 -3.96
N GLU A 183 -16.68 0.43 -2.65
CA GLU A 183 -15.63 -0.20 -1.83
C GLU A 183 -15.43 -1.69 -2.15
N ASP A 184 -16.51 -2.46 -2.15
CA ASP A 184 -16.47 -3.87 -2.55
C ASP A 184 -16.10 -4.03 -4.02
N GLY A 185 -16.50 -3.09 -4.85
CA GLY A 185 -16.13 -3.04 -6.27
C GLY A 185 -14.64 -2.92 -6.50
N VAL A 186 -13.96 -2.07 -5.71
CA VAL A 186 -12.50 -1.93 -5.77
C VAL A 186 -11.81 -3.25 -5.42
N LYS A 187 -12.16 -3.86 -4.28
CA LYS A 187 -11.58 -5.15 -3.85
C LYS A 187 -11.81 -6.25 -4.90
N LYS A 188 -13.05 -6.40 -5.37
CA LYS A 188 -13.41 -7.41 -6.38
C LYS A 188 -12.72 -7.17 -7.72
N ALA A 189 -12.57 -5.91 -8.14
CA ALA A 189 -11.92 -5.58 -9.40
C ALA A 189 -10.42 -5.92 -9.36
N ILE A 190 -9.72 -5.56 -8.27
CA ILE A 190 -8.30 -5.89 -8.11
C ILE A 190 -8.12 -7.42 -8.06
N LYS A 191 -8.87 -8.15 -7.24
CA LYS A 191 -8.81 -9.63 -7.16
C LYS A 191 -9.08 -10.30 -8.51
N ALA A 192 -9.90 -9.70 -9.35
CA ALA A 192 -10.21 -10.19 -10.70
C ALA A 192 -9.19 -9.73 -11.78
N GLY A 193 -8.09 -9.08 -11.41
CA GLY A 193 -7.09 -8.58 -12.35
C GLY A 193 -7.56 -7.39 -13.21
N ARG A 194 -8.66 -6.72 -12.83
CA ARG A 194 -9.17 -5.52 -13.50
C ARG A 194 -8.61 -4.24 -12.88
N SER A 195 -7.30 -4.22 -12.71
CA SER A 195 -6.56 -3.07 -12.21
C SER A 195 -5.33 -2.81 -13.08
N LEU A 196 -4.93 -1.56 -13.16
CA LEU A 196 -3.70 -1.10 -13.80
C LEU A 196 -3.00 -0.17 -12.82
N TYR A 197 -1.68 -0.19 -12.81
CA TYR A 197 -0.91 0.84 -12.12
C TYR A 197 -0.76 2.07 -13.01
N GLY A 198 -0.72 3.26 -12.40
CA GLY A 198 -0.55 4.54 -13.08
C GLY A 198 0.33 5.50 -12.28
N GLY A 199 0.72 6.60 -12.90
CA GLY A 199 1.60 7.59 -12.28
C GLY A 199 3.07 7.39 -12.64
N SER A 200 3.95 7.89 -11.78
CA SER A 200 5.40 7.88 -12.01
C SER A 200 6.16 7.82 -10.68
N LEU A 201 7.47 7.63 -10.79
CA LEU A 201 8.35 7.78 -9.64
C LEU A 201 8.34 9.22 -9.14
N SER A 202 8.38 9.40 -7.82
CA SER A 202 8.57 10.72 -7.18
C SER A 202 9.85 11.40 -7.64
N PRO A 203 9.97 12.72 -7.52
CA PRO A 203 11.20 13.44 -7.88
C PRO A 203 12.45 12.78 -7.28
N ALA A 204 13.56 12.79 -8.03
CA ALA A 204 14.80 12.13 -7.61
C ALA A 204 15.30 12.58 -6.22
N VAL A 205 15.10 13.87 -5.88
CA VAL A 205 15.45 14.40 -4.57
C VAL A 205 14.65 13.76 -3.44
N THR A 206 13.35 13.52 -3.64
CA THR A 206 12.50 12.82 -2.66
C THR A 206 13.01 11.39 -2.45
N ARG A 207 13.23 10.66 -3.54
CA ARG A 207 13.70 9.27 -3.50
C ARG A 207 15.07 9.12 -2.85
N LEU A 208 15.99 10.06 -3.12
CA LEU A 208 17.31 10.07 -2.51
C LEU A 208 17.23 10.30 -0.99
N ARG A 209 16.39 11.23 -0.53
CA ARG A 209 16.18 11.48 0.91
C ARG A 209 15.66 10.26 1.65
N VAL A 210 14.68 9.56 1.07
CA VAL A 210 14.13 8.32 1.64
C VAL A 210 15.19 7.23 1.68
N GLY A 211 15.97 7.04 0.60
CA GLY A 211 17.07 6.07 0.55
C GLY A 211 18.16 6.34 1.60
N ILE A 212 18.55 7.60 1.79
CA ILE A 212 19.51 7.99 2.83
C ILE A 212 18.94 7.74 4.23
N GLY A 213 17.67 8.10 4.47
CA GLY A 213 16.99 7.86 5.76
C GLY A 213 16.99 6.37 6.11
N PHE A 214 16.67 5.51 5.16
CA PHE A 214 16.70 4.06 5.34
C PHE A 214 18.10 3.53 5.65
N LEU A 215 19.14 3.99 4.95
CA LEU A 215 20.53 3.60 5.22
C LEU A 215 20.97 4.02 6.61
N LEU A 216 20.64 5.23 7.05
CA LEU A 216 20.98 5.73 8.38
C LEU A 216 20.28 4.93 9.49
N SER A 217 18.98 4.62 9.32
CA SER A 217 18.24 3.81 10.31
C SER A 217 18.81 2.39 10.44
N THR A 218 19.19 1.78 9.33
CA THR A 218 19.82 0.44 9.32
C THR A 218 21.19 0.44 10.00
N LEU A 219 21.99 1.51 9.80
CA LEU A 219 23.29 1.66 10.47
C LEU A 219 23.14 1.84 11.99
N ILE A 220 22.16 2.64 12.43
CA ILE A 220 21.91 2.85 13.87
C ILE A 220 21.48 1.54 14.54
N GLN A 221 20.58 0.76 13.90
CA GLN A 221 20.15 -0.54 14.43
C GLN A 221 21.25 -1.61 14.46
N SER A 222 22.31 -1.47 13.68
CA SER A 222 23.45 -2.39 13.71
C SER A 222 24.49 -2.05 14.78
N ILE A 223 24.38 -0.88 15.44
CA ILE A 223 25.31 -0.39 16.46
C ILE A 223 24.71 -0.53 17.89
N THR A 224 23.39 -0.70 17.97
CA THR A 224 22.66 -0.96 19.24
C THR A 224 22.36 -2.44 19.41
#